data_0dd22ad31328910cca734c2644e899c3
#
_entry.id   0dd22ad31328910cca734c2644e899c3
#
_cell.length_a   1.000
_cell.length_b   1.000
_cell.length_c   1.000
_cell.angle_alpha   90.00
_cell.angle_beta   90.00
_cell.angle_gamma   90.00
#
_symmetry.space_group_name_H-M   'P 1'
#
loop_
_entity.id
_entity.type
_entity.pdbx_description
1 polymer ?
#
loop_
_entity_poly.entity_id
_entity_poly.type
_entity_poly.pdbx_seq_one_letter_code
_entity_poly.pdbx_strand_id
1 'polypeptide(L)'
;LREADGRGGSAWIHANVRVGDRLKIRGPRNHFRLDESRRKLVLIAGGIGITPISAMARRAQALGLDYALHYSGRCRSAMPFVDELAALHGERLHLHVGEEGGRNDLPALLATPDPDTQIYACGPVRMLQALEACCAHWPDDALRVEHFESTLGALDPSKEQAFEVELKDSGIVVQVPADQTLLHALRAANIDVQSDCEEGLCGSCEVRVLAGEVDHRDVVLIRAERDANQKMMTCCSRACGGQRLVLEL
;
A
#
# COMPACT_ATOMS: atom_id res chain seq x y z
N LEU A 1 3.92 -13.76 -10.86
CA LEU A 1 4.22 -14.64 -9.73
C LEU A 1 2.99 -15.44 -9.32
N ARG A 2 3.19 -16.69 -8.96
CA ARG A 2 2.16 -17.54 -8.37
C ARG A 2 2.34 -17.50 -6.86
N GLU A 3 1.35 -16.98 -6.17
CA GLU A 3 1.31 -16.95 -4.73
C GLU A 3 0.94 -18.33 -4.18
N ALA A 4 1.79 -18.91 -3.33
CA ALA A 4 1.60 -20.27 -2.83
C ALA A 4 0.51 -20.33 -1.74
N ASP A 5 0.46 -19.34 -0.88
CA ASP A 5 -0.39 -19.29 0.31
C ASP A 5 -1.52 -18.24 0.21
N GLY A 6 -1.78 -17.73 -0.98
CA GLY A 6 -2.81 -16.72 -1.22
C GLY A 6 -4.22 -17.31 -1.34
N ARG A 7 -5.21 -16.43 -1.49
CA ARG A 7 -6.65 -16.77 -1.65
C ARG A 7 -7.00 -17.46 -2.97
N GLY A 8 -6.01 -17.90 -3.72
CA GLY A 8 -6.16 -18.68 -4.96
C GLY A 8 -6.26 -17.85 -6.24
N GLY A 9 -6.36 -16.50 -6.18
CA GLY A 9 -6.51 -15.65 -7.37
C GLY A 9 -5.36 -15.78 -8.36
N SER A 10 -4.12 -15.67 -7.89
CA SER A 10 -2.94 -15.81 -8.75
C SER A 10 -2.82 -17.24 -9.31
N ALA A 11 -3.11 -18.25 -8.50
CA ALA A 11 -3.12 -19.64 -8.94
C ALA A 11 -4.17 -19.87 -10.03
N TRP A 12 -5.36 -19.31 -9.85
CA TRP A 12 -6.44 -19.40 -10.85
C TRP A 12 -6.05 -18.72 -12.18
N ILE A 13 -5.46 -17.51 -12.13
CA ILE A 13 -4.99 -16.80 -13.34
C ILE A 13 -3.97 -17.65 -14.10
N HIS A 14 -2.97 -18.20 -13.39
CA HIS A 14 -1.94 -19.03 -14.02
C HIS A 14 -2.50 -20.33 -14.63
N ALA A 15 -3.55 -20.90 -14.04
CA ALA A 15 -4.15 -22.12 -14.52
C ALA A 15 -5.11 -21.92 -15.70
N ASN A 16 -5.85 -20.78 -15.74
CA ASN A 16 -7.02 -20.64 -16.59
C ASN A 16 -6.87 -19.59 -17.69
N VAL A 17 -6.04 -18.54 -17.49
CA VAL A 17 -5.94 -17.44 -18.46
C VAL A 17 -4.92 -17.74 -19.54
N ARG A 18 -5.28 -17.50 -20.79
CA ARG A 18 -4.46 -17.70 -22.00
C ARG A 18 -4.38 -16.41 -22.81
N VAL A 19 -3.37 -16.32 -23.65
CA VAL A 19 -3.23 -15.21 -24.60
C VAL A 19 -4.45 -15.18 -25.54
N GLY A 20 -5.09 -14.02 -25.62
CA GLY A 20 -6.33 -13.81 -26.39
C GLY A 20 -7.61 -13.86 -25.57
N ASP A 21 -7.56 -14.30 -24.32
CA ASP A 21 -8.73 -14.27 -23.44
C ASP A 21 -9.15 -12.85 -23.09
N ARG A 22 -10.46 -12.66 -22.91
CA ARG A 22 -11.02 -11.40 -22.45
C ARG A 22 -11.33 -11.46 -20.96
N LEU A 23 -10.75 -10.56 -20.21
CA LEU A 23 -10.99 -10.41 -18.77
C LEU A 23 -11.80 -9.16 -18.51
N LYS A 24 -12.82 -9.28 -17.65
CA LYS A 24 -13.54 -8.12 -17.12
C LYS A 24 -12.75 -7.57 -15.91
N ILE A 25 -12.31 -6.34 -16.00
CA ILE A 25 -11.59 -5.67 -14.93
C ILE A 25 -12.41 -4.49 -14.40
N ARG A 26 -12.21 -4.13 -13.12
CA ARG A 26 -12.72 -2.92 -12.51
C ARG A 26 -11.52 -2.01 -12.15
N GLY A 27 -11.63 -0.75 -12.43
CA GLY A 27 -10.52 0.18 -12.21
C GLY A 27 -9.88 0.60 -13.53
N PRO A 28 -8.60 1.03 -13.54
CA PRO A 28 -7.62 0.92 -12.46
C PRO A 28 -7.87 1.90 -11.31
N ARG A 29 -7.44 1.51 -10.11
CA ARG A 29 -7.31 2.40 -8.95
C ARG A 29 -5.84 2.52 -8.62
N ASN A 30 -5.39 3.73 -8.31
CA ASN A 30 -4.00 3.97 -7.97
C ASN A 30 -3.93 4.81 -6.68
N HIS A 31 -3.56 4.17 -5.59
CA HIS A 31 -3.30 4.80 -4.29
C HIS A 31 -1.80 5.03 -4.06
N PHE A 32 -0.94 4.51 -4.92
CA PHE A 32 0.51 4.71 -4.89
C PHE A 32 0.94 5.61 -6.07
N ARG A 33 0.48 6.87 -6.02
CA ARG A 33 0.68 7.82 -7.11
C ARG A 33 2.06 8.47 -7.05
N LEU A 34 2.70 8.59 -8.21
CA LEU A 34 3.89 9.42 -8.37
C LEU A 34 3.49 10.90 -8.24
N ASP A 35 4.18 11.61 -7.36
CA ASP A 35 4.09 13.06 -7.28
C ASP A 35 5.00 13.68 -8.35
N GLU A 36 4.42 14.10 -9.45
CA GLU A 36 5.14 14.63 -10.61
C GLU A 36 5.67 16.07 -10.37
N SER A 37 5.30 16.69 -9.26
CA SER A 37 5.82 18.00 -8.86
C SER A 37 7.23 17.91 -8.27
N ARG A 38 7.62 16.77 -7.73
CA ARG A 38 8.95 16.51 -7.17
C ARG A 38 9.96 16.29 -8.28
N ARG A 39 11.12 16.91 -8.16
CA ARG A 39 12.15 16.85 -9.21
C ARG A 39 13.17 15.75 -9.02
N LYS A 40 13.32 15.25 -7.80
CA LYS A 40 14.29 14.21 -7.43
C LYS A 40 13.59 13.03 -6.76
N LEU A 41 13.89 11.84 -7.24
CA LEU A 41 13.24 10.63 -6.77
C LEU A 41 14.27 9.56 -6.38
N VAL A 42 14.03 8.90 -5.26
CA VAL A 42 14.70 7.65 -4.89
C VAL A 42 13.67 6.53 -4.94
N LEU A 43 13.83 5.63 -5.92
CA LEU A 43 12.90 4.54 -6.20
C LEU A 43 13.51 3.24 -5.69
N ILE A 44 12.87 2.57 -4.74
CA ILE A 44 13.43 1.40 -4.06
C ILE A 44 12.48 0.22 -4.22
N ALA A 45 12.98 -0.84 -4.85
CA ALA A 45 12.23 -2.05 -5.11
C ALA A 45 12.87 -3.27 -4.45
N GLY A 46 12.04 -4.14 -3.86
CA GLY A 46 12.44 -5.47 -3.38
C GLY A 46 11.64 -6.58 -4.03
N GLY A 47 12.29 -7.50 -4.74
CA GLY A 47 11.63 -8.62 -5.41
C GLY A 47 10.52 -8.16 -6.37
N ILE A 48 9.30 -8.67 -6.15
CA ILE A 48 8.13 -8.33 -6.99
C ILE A 48 7.66 -6.87 -6.82
N GLY A 49 8.07 -6.17 -5.77
CA GLY A 49 7.82 -4.74 -5.62
C GLY A 49 8.39 -3.88 -6.74
N ILE A 50 9.20 -4.48 -7.62
CA ILE A 50 9.64 -3.81 -8.85
C ILE A 50 8.47 -3.44 -9.78
N THR A 51 7.34 -4.08 -9.70
CA THR A 51 6.21 -3.85 -10.63
C THR A 51 5.65 -2.42 -10.57
N PRO A 52 5.26 -1.86 -9.44
CA PRO A 52 4.86 -0.44 -9.37
C PRO A 52 6.05 0.50 -9.54
N ILE A 53 7.20 0.17 -8.97
CA ILE A 53 8.38 1.02 -9.01
C ILE A 53 8.93 1.18 -10.43
N SER A 54 8.90 0.13 -11.26
CA SER A 54 9.31 0.22 -12.67
C SER A 54 8.40 1.14 -13.49
N ALA A 55 7.10 1.14 -13.20
CA ALA A 55 6.16 2.07 -13.84
C ALA A 55 6.49 3.53 -13.48
N MET A 56 6.81 3.80 -12.21
CA MET A 56 7.26 5.12 -11.76
C MET A 56 8.58 5.53 -12.41
N ALA A 57 9.57 4.62 -12.49
CA ALA A 57 10.86 4.90 -13.12
C ALA A 57 10.71 5.26 -14.60
N ARG A 58 9.85 4.53 -15.35
CA ARG A 58 9.51 4.87 -16.74
C ARG A 58 8.86 6.23 -16.87
N ARG A 59 7.93 6.55 -15.95
CA ARG A 59 7.25 7.85 -15.94
C ARG A 59 8.23 8.97 -15.60
N ALA A 60 9.09 8.79 -14.60
CA ALA A 60 10.13 9.73 -14.23
C ALA A 60 11.08 10.02 -15.40
N GLN A 61 11.50 8.97 -16.11
CA GLN A 61 12.34 9.11 -17.32
C GLN A 61 11.62 9.91 -18.40
N ALA A 62 10.36 9.61 -18.69
CA ALA A 62 9.58 10.32 -19.70
C ALA A 62 9.37 11.80 -19.38
N LEU A 63 9.35 12.16 -18.10
CA LEU A 63 9.24 13.54 -17.62
C LEU A 63 10.59 14.25 -17.47
N GLY A 64 11.71 13.55 -17.67
CA GLY A 64 13.06 14.11 -17.48
C GLY A 64 13.39 14.44 -16.02
N LEU A 65 12.76 13.73 -15.05
CA LEU A 65 13.05 13.90 -13.64
C LEU A 65 14.40 13.30 -13.27
N ASP A 66 15.04 13.82 -12.24
CA ASP A 66 16.21 13.20 -11.63
C ASP A 66 15.78 12.02 -10.74
N TYR A 67 16.30 10.81 -11.00
CA TYR A 67 15.94 9.64 -10.18
C TYR A 67 17.07 8.61 -10.15
N ALA A 68 17.10 7.87 -9.03
CA ALA A 68 17.87 6.63 -8.87
C ALA A 68 16.91 5.47 -8.60
N LEU A 69 17.12 4.34 -9.28
CA LEU A 69 16.33 3.12 -9.13
C LEU A 69 17.18 2.04 -8.45
N HIS A 70 16.91 1.77 -7.18
CA HIS A 70 17.54 0.71 -6.40
C HIS A 70 16.67 -0.54 -6.42
N TYR A 71 17.18 -1.61 -7.00
CA TYR A 71 16.43 -2.86 -7.11
C TYR A 71 17.18 -3.99 -6.39
N SER A 72 16.56 -4.49 -5.33
CA SER A 72 17.11 -5.54 -4.47
C SER A 72 16.42 -6.89 -4.72
N GLY A 73 17.20 -7.96 -4.78
CA GLY A 73 16.70 -9.32 -4.88
C GLY A 73 17.68 -10.33 -4.32
N ARG A 74 17.20 -11.56 -4.09
CA ARG A 74 18.03 -12.64 -3.57
C ARG A 74 19.06 -13.09 -4.60
N CYS A 75 18.58 -13.43 -5.79
CA CYS A 75 19.38 -13.86 -6.94
C CYS A 75 18.80 -13.29 -8.23
N ARG A 76 19.61 -13.14 -9.27
CA ARG A 76 19.18 -12.57 -10.56
C ARG A 76 18.03 -13.34 -11.21
N SER A 77 18.02 -14.66 -11.11
CA SER A 77 16.97 -15.51 -11.67
C SER A 77 15.60 -15.30 -11.02
N ALA A 78 15.54 -14.75 -9.79
CA ALA A 78 14.31 -14.40 -9.09
C ALA A 78 13.93 -12.91 -9.23
N MET A 79 14.72 -12.13 -9.99
CA MET A 79 14.49 -10.71 -10.21
C MET A 79 13.90 -10.48 -11.61
N PRO A 80 12.58 -10.26 -11.73
CA PRO A 80 11.99 -10.00 -13.04
C PRO A 80 12.44 -8.65 -13.63
N PHE A 81 12.45 -8.57 -14.97
CA PHE A 81 12.70 -7.37 -15.75
C PHE A 81 14.11 -6.77 -15.65
N VAL A 82 15.12 -7.47 -15.08
CA VAL A 82 16.47 -6.90 -14.88
C VAL A 82 17.08 -6.40 -16.17
N ASP A 83 17.07 -7.22 -17.25
CA ASP A 83 17.69 -6.85 -18.53
C ASP A 83 16.95 -5.67 -19.19
N GLU A 84 15.63 -5.67 -19.11
CA GLU A 84 14.79 -4.58 -19.62
C GLU A 84 15.04 -3.27 -18.88
N LEU A 85 15.12 -3.32 -17.55
CA LEU A 85 15.42 -2.16 -16.72
C LEU A 85 16.82 -1.64 -16.94
N ALA A 86 17.80 -2.53 -17.09
CA ALA A 86 19.19 -2.14 -17.38
C ALA A 86 19.30 -1.44 -18.75
N ALA A 87 18.64 -1.96 -19.77
CA ALA A 87 18.60 -1.34 -21.09
C ALA A 87 17.91 0.04 -21.08
N LEU A 88 16.85 0.20 -20.25
CA LEU A 88 16.07 1.43 -20.22
C LEU A 88 16.67 2.51 -19.33
N HIS A 89 17.18 2.16 -18.16
CA HIS A 89 17.58 3.13 -17.12
C HIS A 89 19.11 3.32 -17.01
N GLY A 90 19.92 2.39 -17.57
CA GLY A 90 21.38 2.51 -17.60
C GLY A 90 21.98 2.73 -16.20
N GLU A 91 22.77 3.78 -16.07
CA GLU A 91 23.48 4.14 -14.82
C GLU A 91 22.56 4.52 -13.66
N ARG A 92 21.29 4.83 -13.93
CA ARG A 92 20.29 5.11 -12.89
C ARG A 92 19.80 3.87 -12.18
N LEU A 93 20.05 2.67 -12.74
CA LEU A 93 19.69 1.39 -12.11
C LEU A 93 20.84 0.87 -11.25
N HIS A 94 20.57 0.70 -9.98
CA HIS A 94 21.48 0.12 -8.99
C HIS A 94 20.92 -1.24 -8.55
N LEU A 95 21.57 -2.33 -9.00
CA LEU A 95 21.17 -3.70 -8.65
C LEU A 95 21.88 -4.15 -7.38
N HIS A 96 21.10 -4.72 -6.46
CA HIS A 96 21.57 -5.26 -5.19
C HIS A 96 21.18 -6.74 -5.09
N VAL A 97 22.09 -7.62 -5.55
CA VAL A 97 21.85 -9.07 -5.62
C VAL A 97 22.49 -9.75 -4.42
N GLY A 98 21.68 -10.32 -3.53
CA GLY A 98 22.15 -10.87 -2.25
C GLY A 98 23.18 -11.99 -2.39
N GLU A 99 23.00 -12.91 -3.34
CA GLU A 99 23.95 -14.02 -3.60
C GLU A 99 25.29 -13.54 -4.20
N GLU A 100 25.32 -12.34 -4.78
CA GLU A 100 26.54 -11.69 -5.32
C GLU A 100 27.21 -10.78 -4.26
N GLY A 101 26.75 -10.80 -3.00
CA GLY A 101 27.25 -9.93 -1.95
C GLY A 101 26.72 -8.49 -2.02
N GLY A 102 25.86 -8.19 -3.00
CA GLY A 102 25.23 -6.88 -3.16
C GLY A 102 24.09 -6.69 -2.16
N ARG A 103 24.29 -5.80 -1.18
CA ARG A 103 23.23 -5.33 -0.28
C ARG A 103 23.03 -3.84 -0.46
N ASN A 104 21.78 -3.42 -0.49
CA ASN A 104 21.47 -1.99 -0.43
C ASN A 104 21.76 -1.47 0.99
N ASP A 105 22.71 -0.57 1.11
CA ASP A 105 23.00 0.11 2.38
C ASP A 105 21.99 1.27 2.53
N LEU A 106 20.80 0.93 3.03
CA LEU A 106 19.72 1.92 3.23
C LEU A 106 20.13 3.04 4.20
N PRO A 107 20.81 2.77 5.33
CA PRO A 107 21.31 3.83 6.18
C PRO A 107 22.24 4.82 5.45
N ALA A 108 23.18 4.33 4.67
CA ALA A 108 24.07 5.20 3.90
C ALA A 108 23.35 5.96 2.79
N LEU A 109 22.44 5.28 2.07
CA LEU A 109 21.64 5.89 0.99
C LEU A 109 20.78 7.05 1.50
N LEU A 110 20.22 6.92 2.70
CA LEU A 110 19.23 7.83 3.29
C LEU A 110 19.78 8.66 4.44
N ALA A 111 21.11 8.71 4.60
CA ALA A 111 21.77 9.39 5.73
C ALA A 111 21.49 10.90 5.78
N THR A 112 21.35 11.54 4.61
CA THR A 112 21.19 12.98 4.50
C THR A 112 19.83 13.32 3.89
N PRO A 113 18.91 13.88 4.66
CA PRO A 113 17.62 14.34 4.13
C PRO A 113 17.80 15.43 3.08
N ASP A 114 16.99 15.33 2.04
CA ASP A 114 16.87 16.36 1.01
C ASP A 114 15.37 16.68 0.82
N PRO A 115 14.92 17.90 1.15
CA PRO A 115 13.51 18.26 1.13
C PRO A 115 12.89 18.21 -0.27
N ASP A 116 13.71 18.23 -1.33
CA ASP A 116 13.25 18.14 -2.71
C ASP A 116 13.16 16.68 -3.20
N THR A 117 13.62 15.74 -2.40
CA THR A 117 13.62 14.32 -2.74
C THR A 117 12.36 13.62 -2.22
N GLN A 118 11.69 12.88 -3.10
CA GLN A 118 10.62 11.95 -2.74
C GLN A 118 11.13 10.51 -2.87
N ILE A 119 10.88 9.70 -1.85
CA ILE A 119 11.26 8.29 -1.79
C ILE A 119 10.01 7.45 -2.03
N TYR A 120 10.08 6.51 -2.98
CA TYR A 120 9.04 5.51 -3.23
C TYR A 120 9.60 4.12 -3.01
N ALA A 121 8.90 3.30 -2.24
CA ALA A 121 9.36 1.96 -1.95
C ALA A 121 8.24 0.92 -2.04
N CYS A 122 8.55 -0.24 -2.63
CA CYS A 122 7.69 -1.41 -2.61
C CYS A 122 8.54 -2.68 -2.50
N GLY A 123 8.17 -3.60 -1.63
CA GLY A 123 8.90 -4.84 -1.41
C GLY A 123 8.51 -5.56 -0.12
N PRO A 124 9.33 -6.50 0.33
CA PRO A 124 9.05 -7.27 1.54
C PRO A 124 8.91 -6.38 2.79
N VAL A 125 8.01 -6.76 3.68
CA VAL A 125 7.69 -6.02 4.92
C VAL A 125 8.95 -5.60 5.70
N ARG A 126 9.92 -6.51 5.83
CA ARG A 126 11.19 -6.20 6.54
C ARG A 126 11.99 -5.07 5.88
N MET A 127 11.97 -4.97 4.55
CA MET A 127 12.64 -3.90 3.83
C MET A 127 11.92 -2.58 4.06
N LEU A 128 10.60 -2.57 4.01
CA LEU A 128 9.79 -1.37 4.24
C LEU A 128 9.95 -0.85 5.67
N GLN A 129 9.92 -1.72 6.66
CA GLN A 129 10.19 -1.35 8.07
C GLN A 129 11.59 -0.77 8.27
N ALA A 130 12.61 -1.34 7.62
CA ALA A 130 13.96 -0.79 7.66
C ALA A 130 14.04 0.60 7.01
N LEU A 131 13.32 0.83 5.91
CA LEU A 131 13.21 2.12 5.25
C LEU A 131 12.52 3.16 6.13
N GLU A 132 11.41 2.80 6.75
CA GLU A 132 10.70 3.67 7.71
C GLU A 132 11.62 4.11 8.85
N ALA A 133 12.39 3.17 9.43
CA ALA A 133 13.35 3.47 10.46
C ALA A 133 14.49 4.39 9.95
N CYS A 134 14.99 4.15 8.74
CA CYS A 134 16.02 5.00 8.12
C CYS A 134 15.50 6.39 7.77
N CYS A 135 14.20 6.54 7.50
CA CYS A 135 13.58 7.81 7.15
C CYS A 135 12.99 8.58 8.35
N ALA A 136 13.18 8.12 9.58
CA ALA A 136 12.61 8.78 10.76
C ALA A 136 13.05 10.25 10.95
N HIS A 137 14.17 10.65 10.35
CA HIS A 137 14.71 12.01 10.37
C HIS A 137 14.43 12.81 9.08
N TRP A 138 13.69 12.22 8.13
CA TRP A 138 13.22 12.86 6.90
C TRP A 138 11.90 13.59 7.13
N PRO A 139 11.49 14.53 6.23
CA PRO A 139 10.14 15.09 6.27
C PRO A 139 9.08 13.98 6.27
N ASP A 140 7.97 14.20 6.97
CA ASP A 140 6.90 13.21 7.16
C ASP A 140 6.29 12.68 5.84
N ASP A 141 6.33 13.47 4.78
CA ASP A 141 5.81 13.13 3.45
C ASP A 141 6.88 12.60 2.48
N ALA A 142 8.15 12.52 2.89
CA ALA A 142 9.25 12.15 2.02
C ALA A 142 9.23 10.67 1.60
N LEU A 143 8.76 9.76 2.45
CA LEU A 143 8.67 8.33 2.15
C LEU A 143 7.22 7.93 1.84
N ARG A 144 7.03 7.31 0.68
CA ARG A 144 5.78 6.66 0.29
C ARG A 144 6.03 5.18 0.01
N VAL A 145 5.22 4.33 0.60
CA VAL A 145 5.36 2.87 0.49
C VAL A 145 4.09 2.24 -0.07
N GLU A 146 4.25 1.16 -0.84
CA GLU A 146 3.16 0.27 -1.20
C GLU A 146 3.40 -1.10 -0.60
N HIS A 147 2.43 -1.61 0.14
CA HIS A 147 2.45 -2.93 0.75
C HIS A 147 1.68 -3.93 -0.11
N PHE A 148 2.26 -5.11 -0.36
CA PHE A 148 1.57 -6.21 -1.06
C PHE A 148 1.03 -7.25 -0.09
N GLU A 149 1.47 -7.20 1.16
CA GLU A 149 1.04 -8.08 2.23
C GLU A 149 0.47 -7.25 3.38
N SER A 150 -0.64 -7.70 3.93
CA SER A 150 -1.22 -7.09 5.12
C SER A 150 -0.40 -7.49 6.35
N THR A 151 -0.12 -6.51 7.19
CA THR A 151 0.43 -6.75 8.53
C THR A 151 -0.66 -6.87 9.58
N LEU A 152 -1.93 -6.77 9.17
CA LEU A 152 -3.08 -6.91 10.06
C LEU A 152 -3.21 -8.37 10.49
N GLY A 153 -3.19 -8.59 11.80
CA GLY A 153 -3.60 -9.85 12.39
C GLY A 153 -5.13 -10.03 12.33
N ALA A 154 -5.60 -11.22 12.64
CA ALA A 154 -7.02 -11.44 12.90
C ALA A 154 -7.47 -10.52 14.06
N LEU A 155 -8.72 -10.04 14.00
CA LEU A 155 -9.32 -9.32 15.10
C LEU A 155 -9.28 -10.18 16.37
N ASP A 156 -8.77 -9.61 17.45
CA ASP A 156 -8.77 -10.24 18.78
C ASP A 156 -9.89 -9.58 19.63
N PRO A 157 -11.05 -10.22 19.78
CA PRO A 157 -12.18 -9.62 20.46
C PRO A 157 -11.88 -9.20 21.91
N SER A 158 -10.85 -9.79 22.53
CA SER A 158 -10.46 -9.44 23.90
C SER A 158 -9.77 -8.07 23.99
N LYS A 159 -9.28 -7.55 22.87
CA LYS A 159 -8.58 -6.26 22.76
C LYS A 159 -9.43 -5.18 22.06
N GLU A 160 -10.54 -5.59 21.47
CA GLU A 160 -11.42 -4.71 20.71
C GLU A 160 -12.62 -4.24 21.55
N GLN A 161 -13.12 -3.07 21.21
CA GLN A 161 -14.36 -2.54 21.79
C GLN A 161 -15.44 -2.48 20.71
N ALA A 162 -16.66 -2.85 21.06
CA ALA A 162 -17.82 -2.60 20.22
C ALA A 162 -18.04 -1.08 20.10
N PHE A 163 -18.54 -0.63 18.95
CA PHE A 163 -18.84 0.78 18.70
C PHE A 163 -20.06 0.93 17.80
N GLU A 164 -20.58 2.16 17.73
CA GLU A 164 -21.73 2.52 16.90
C GLU A 164 -21.28 3.34 15.69
N VAL A 165 -21.96 3.13 14.57
CA VAL A 165 -21.78 3.95 13.37
C VAL A 165 -23.14 4.48 12.90
N GLU A 166 -23.26 5.79 12.83
CA GLU A 166 -24.37 6.47 12.17
C GLU A 166 -24.05 6.69 10.69
N LEU A 167 -24.94 6.23 9.82
CA LEU A 167 -24.90 6.49 8.40
C LEU A 167 -25.71 7.74 8.11
N LYS A 168 -25.03 8.83 7.76
CA LYS A 168 -25.63 10.17 7.73
C LYS A 168 -26.77 10.30 6.71
N ASP A 169 -26.57 9.69 5.53
CA ASP A 169 -27.52 9.84 4.43
C ASP A 169 -28.81 9.05 4.66
N SER A 170 -28.69 7.88 5.31
CA SER A 170 -29.84 6.99 5.59
C SER A 170 -30.41 7.15 7.00
N GLY A 171 -29.69 7.77 7.92
CA GLY A 171 -30.04 7.87 9.33
C GLY A 171 -29.97 6.54 10.09
N ILE A 172 -29.45 5.49 9.47
CA ILE A 172 -29.32 4.16 10.08
C ILE A 172 -28.16 4.16 11.08
N VAL A 173 -28.35 3.52 12.23
CA VAL A 173 -27.30 3.27 13.21
C VAL A 173 -26.95 1.78 13.20
N VAL A 174 -25.69 1.48 12.92
CA VAL A 174 -25.16 0.12 12.88
C VAL A 174 -24.30 -0.14 14.11
N GLN A 175 -24.57 -1.23 14.81
CA GLN A 175 -23.73 -1.73 15.90
C GLN A 175 -22.60 -2.57 15.30
N VAL A 176 -21.36 -2.27 15.67
CA VAL A 176 -20.18 -3.01 15.23
C VAL A 176 -19.61 -3.79 16.42
N PRO A 177 -19.83 -5.10 16.50
CA PRO A 177 -19.30 -5.94 17.58
C PRO A 177 -17.76 -5.95 17.62
N ALA A 178 -17.20 -6.36 18.75
CA ALA A 178 -15.76 -6.46 18.94
C ALA A 178 -15.10 -7.50 18.02
N ASP A 179 -15.82 -8.54 17.63
CA ASP A 179 -15.37 -9.66 16.80
C ASP A 179 -15.59 -9.46 15.29
N GLN A 180 -16.13 -8.30 14.86
CA GLN A 180 -16.44 -8.03 13.46
C GLN A 180 -15.79 -6.73 12.97
N THR A 181 -15.46 -6.70 11.67
CA THR A 181 -15.09 -5.45 11.01
C THR A 181 -16.31 -4.59 10.73
N LEU A 182 -16.12 -3.27 10.60
CA LEU A 182 -17.19 -2.38 10.17
C LEU A 182 -17.80 -2.81 8.83
N LEU A 183 -16.97 -3.23 7.88
CA LEU A 183 -17.44 -3.73 6.57
C LEU A 183 -18.43 -4.89 6.73
N HIS A 184 -18.12 -5.87 7.59
CA HIS A 184 -19.01 -7.00 7.83
C HIS A 184 -20.32 -6.57 8.53
N ALA A 185 -20.24 -5.67 9.48
CA ALA A 185 -21.43 -5.15 10.16
C ALA A 185 -22.34 -4.36 9.20
N LEU A 186 -21.75 -3.54 8.30
CA LEU A 186 -22.51 -2.82 7.27
C LEU A 186 -23.21 -3.79 6.31
N ARG A 187 -22.50 -4.82 5.84
CA ARG A 187 -23.11 -5.87 4.98
C ARG A 187 -24.23 -6.63 5.68
N ALA A 188 -24.05 -6.96 6.96
CA ALA A 188 -25.11 -7.60 7.75
C ALA A 188 -26.35 -6.72 7.89
N ALA A 189 -26.18 -5.39 7.87
CA ALA A 189 -27.26 -4.41 7.85
C ALA A 189 -27.81 -4.13 6.42
N ASN A 190 -27.40 -4.90 5.41
CA ASN A 190 -27.72 -4.72 3.98
C ASN A 190 -27.25 -3.38 3.40
N ILE A 191 -26.19 -2.81 3.94
CA ILE A 191 -25.54 -1.62 3.40
C ILE A 191 -24.39 -2.08 2.49
N ASP A 192 -24.46 -1.73 1.20
CA ASP A 192 -23.46 -2.11 0.21
C ASP A 192 -22.28 -1.13 0.25
N VAL A 193 -21.14 -1.61 0.72
CA VAL A 193 -19.86 -0.90 0.66
C VAL A 193 -18.93 -1.67 -0.25
N GLN A 194 -18.41 -0.96 -1.24
CA GLN A 194 -17.47 -1.55 -2.16
C GLN A 194 -16.21 -2.04 -1.42
N SER A 195 -15.74 -3.25 -1.71
CA SER A 195 -14.48 -3.78 -1.18
C SER A 195 -13.88 -4.81 -2.13
N ASP A 196 -12.56 -4.93 -2.12
CA ASP A 196 -11.83 -5.91 -2.91
C ASP A 196 -10.87 -6.74 -2.05
N CYS A 197 -9.83 -6.15 -1.42
CA CYS A 197 -8.83 -6.92 -0.66
C CYS A 197 -9.34 -7.37 0.72
N GLU A 198 -10.08 -6.54 1.40
CA GLU A 198 -10.53 -6.71 2.80
C GLU A 198 -9.38 -6.84 3.83
N GLU A 199 -8.21 -6.33 3.47
CA GLU A 199 -6.95 -6.42 4.23
C GLU A 199 -6.30 -5.06 4.47
N GLY A 200 -6.99 -3.95 4.22
CA GLY A 200 -6.45 -2.60 4.41
C GLY A 200 -5.38 -2.18 3.42
N LEU A 201 -5.28 -2.84 2.25
CA LEU A 201 -4.21 -2.64 1.26
C LEU A 201 -4.63 -1.86 0.01
N CYS A 202 -5.90 -1.93 -0.39
CA CYS A 202 -6.30 -1.49 -1.74
C CYS A 202 -7.16 -0.23 -1.77
N GLY A 203 -7.61 0.28 -0.63
CA GLY A 203 -8.43 1.50 -0.53
C GLY A 203 -9.85 1.39 -1.10
N SER A 204 -10.29 0.21 -1.58
CA SER A 204 -11.60 0.09 -2.24
C SER A 204 -12.79 0.28 -1.30
N CYS A 205 -12.59 0.07 -0.01
CA CYS A 205 -13.60 0.22 1.03
C CYS A 205 -13.50 1.56 1.78
N GLU A 206 -12.88 2.56 1.15
CA GLU A 206 -12.79 3.92 1.71
C GLU A 206 -14.19 4.53 1.85
N VAL A 207 -14.46 5.10 3.00
CA VAL A 207 -15.65 5.89 3.28
C VAL A 207 -15.26 7.19 3.97
N ARG A 208 -16.07 8.23 3.80
CA ARG A 208 -15.83 9.51 4.41
C ARG A 208 -16.31 9.53 5.86
N VAL A 209 -15.48 10.08 6.75
CA VAL A 209 -15.79 10.28 8.17
C VAL A 209 -16.23 11.72 8.36
N LEU A 210 -17.41 11.90 8.95
CA LEU A 210 -18.01 13.20 9.25
C LEU A 210 -17.81 13.60 10.72
N ALA A 211 -17.77 12.60 11.62
CA ALA A 211 -17.51 12.82 13.05
C ALA A 211 -17.02 11.55 13.75
N GLY A 212 -16.32 11.73 14.87
CA GLY A 212 -15.71 10.68 15.67
C GLY A 212 -14.24 10.47 15.30
N GLU A 213 -13.49 9.75 16.13
CA GLU A 213 -12.07 9.45 15.91
C GLU A 213 -11.88 8.02 15.43
N VAL A 214 -11.06 7.87 14.40
CA VAL A 214 -10.75 6.58 13.76
C VAL A 214 -9.42 6.02 14.24
N ASP A 215 -9.43 4.78 14.70
CA ASP A 215 -8.25 3.94 14.84
C ASP A 215 -7.88 3.38 13.45
N HIS A 216 -7.01 4.11 12.77
CA HIS A 216 -6.55 3.77 11.42
C HIS A 216 -5.62 2.57 11.44
N ARG A 217 -6.00 1.49 10.76
CA ARG A 217 -5.24 0.24 10.69
C ARG A 217 -4.80 -0.12 9.28
N ASP A 218 -5.26 0.62 8.28
CA ASP A 218 -4.87 0.44 6.89
C ASP A 218 -3.43 0.92 6.65
N VAL A 219 -2.88 0.52 5.50
CA VAL A 219 -1.60 0.99 4.99
C VAL A 219 -1.76 1.84 3.72
N VAL A 220 -2.98 2.30 3.46
CA VAL A 220 -3.34 3.10 2.28
C VAL A 220 -3.18 4.59 2.54
N LEU A 221 -3.67 5.04 3.70
CA LEU A 221 -3.64 6.45 4.06
C LEU A 221 -2.25 6.86 4.53
N ILE A 222 -1.76 7.96 3.99
CA ILE A 222 -0.55 8.61 4.51
C ILE A 222 -0.83 9.28 5.86
N ARG A 223 0.21 9.61 6.62
CA ARG A 223 0.09 10.20 7.95
C ARG A 223 -0.82 11.43 7.96
N ALA A 224 -0.61 12.38 7.05
CA ALA A 224 -1.44 13.59 6.97
C ALA A 224 -2.93 13.31 6.73
N GLU A 225 -3.27 12.24 5.99
CA GLU A 225 -4.65 11.82 5.77
C GLU A 225 -5.27 11.16 7.01
N ARG A 226 -4.49 10.39 7.77
CA ARG A 226 -4.91 9.82 9.05
C ARG A 226 -5.11 10.92 10.10
N ASP A 227 -4.18 11.87 10.18
CA ASP A 227 -4.27 13.01 11.11
C ASP A 227 -5.46 13.92 10.78
N ALA A 228 -5.82 14.05 9.50
CA ALA A 228 -7.02 14.78 9.07
C ALA A 228 -8.33 14.06 9.45
N ASN A 229 -8.30 12.76 9.67
CA ASN A 229 -9.41 11.93 10.13
C ASN A 229 -10.72 12.10 9.33
N GLN A 230 -10.60 12.34 8.01
CA GLN A 230 -11.75 12.61 7.12
C GLN A 230 -12.24 11.38 6.36
N LYS A 231 -11.51 10.27 6.42
CA LYS A 231 -11.83 9.03 5.72
C LYS A 231 -11.26 7.82 6.44
N MET A 232 -11.84 6.65 6.21
CA MET A 232 -11.38 5.40 6.80
C MET A 232 -11.58 4.21 5.87
N MET A 233 -10.84 3.14 6.12
CA MET A 233 -11.03 1.84 5.45
C MET A 233 -11.92 0.95 6.31
N THR A 234 -13.16 0.69 5.86
CA THR A 234 -14.15 -0.07 6.64
C THR A 234 -13.78 -1.53 6.91
N CYS A 235 -12.88 -2.10 6.11
CA CYS A 235 -12.46 -3.50 6.26
C CYS A 235 -11.52 -3.76 7.45
N CYS A 236 -10.87 -2.72 8.01
CA CYS A 236 -9.84 -2.91 9.04
C CYS A 236 -9.87 -1.84 10.15
N SER A 237 -10.17 -0.59 9.82
CA SER A 237 -10.17 0.51 10.79
C SER A 237 -11.40 0.48 11.68
N ARG A 238 -11.29 1.02 12.89
CA ARG A 238 -12.33 1.00 13.92
C ARG A 238 -12.51 2.39 14.55
N ALA A 239 -13.47 2.54 15.44
CA ALA A 239 -13.56 3.75 16.26
C ALA A 239 -12.54 3.69 17.41
N CYS A 240 -11.91 4.81 17.73
CA CYS A 240 -11.08 4.96 18.91
C CYS A 240 -11.92 4.81 20.18
N GLY A 241 -11.48 3.96 21.12
CA GLY A 241 -12.10 3.85 22.45
C GLY A 241 -13.60 3.48 22.47
N GLY A 242 -14.09 2.80 21.43
CA GLY A 242 -15.51 2.42 21.33
C GLY A 242 -16.48 3.58 21.11
N GLN A 243 -15.98 4.74 20.70
CA GLN A 243 -16.80 5.94 20.44
C GLN A 243 -17.68 5.74 19.20
N ARG A 244 -18.69 6.58 19.05
CA ARG A 244 -19.55 6.61 17.87
C ARG A 244 -18.86 7.32 16.72
N LEU A 245 -18.95 6.75 15.52
CA LEU A 245 -18.57 7.40 14.26
C LEU A 245 -19.81 7.86 13.48
N VAL A 246 -19.66 8.90 12.70
CA VAL A 246 -20.67 9.34 11.72
C VAL A 246 -20.01 9.28 10.33
N LEU A 247 -20.60 8.51 9.42
CA LEU A 247 -20.08 8.29 8.08
C LEU A 247 -21.03 8.84 7.01
N GLU A 248 -20.48 9.28 5.90
CA GLU A 248 -21.23 9.66 4.69
C GLU A 248 -21.57 8.38 3.89
N LEU A 249 -22.73 7.76 4.26
CA LEU A 249 -23.32 6.57 3.64
C LEU A 249 -24.83 6.61 3.76
#